data_31cc09de4595800c7d8675f605be6579
#
_entry.id   31cc09de4595800c7d8675f605be6579
#
_cell.length_a   1.000
_cell.length_b   1.000
_cell.length_c   1.000
_cell.angle_alpha   90.00
_cell.angle_beta   90.00
_cell.angle_gamma   90.00
#
_symmetry.space_group_name_H-M   'P 1'
#
loop_
_entity.id
_entity.type
_entity.pdbx_description
1 polymer ?
#
loop_
_entity_poly.entity_id
_entity_poly.type
_entity_poly.pdbx_seq_one_letter_code
_entity_poly.pdbx_strand_id
1 'polypeptide(L)'
;MADKLDQEALDYHRYPTPGKVAMVATKPLANQHDLSLAYSPGVAVASKLIDEDPSEAFNLTSRGNLVAVISNGTAVLGLGNIGALASKPVMEG
;
A
#
# COMPACT_ATOMS: atom_id res chain seq x y z
N MET A 1 26.34 19.38 5.10
CA MET A 1 25.84 19.59 6.40
C MET A 1 24.35 19.45 6.47
N ALA A 2 23.93 18.97 7.59
CA ALA A 2 22.52 18.91 7.84
C ALA A 2 22.02 20.35 7.82
N ASP A 3 21.29 20.67 6.83
CA ASP A 3 20.87 22.03 6.61
C ASP A 3 19.37 22.07 6.41
N LYS A 4 18.92 23.12 5.77
CA LYS A 4 17.50 23.34 5.51
C LYS A 4 16.87 22.18 4.74
N LEU A 5 17.57 21.66 3.73
CA LEU A 5 17.01 20.57 2.93
C LEU A 5 16.86 19.29 3.75
N ASP A 6 17.87 18.98 4.58
CA ASP A 6 17.81 17.78 5.42
C ASP A 6 16.67 17.87 6.41
N GLN A 7 16.52 19.00 7.09
CA GLN A 7 15.43 19.20 8.04
C GLN A 7 14.07 19.21 7.35
N GLU A 8 14.00 19.87 6.21
CA GLU A 8 12.79 19.91 5.40
C GLU A 8 12.36 18.51 4.93
N ALA A 9 13.34 17.69 4.52
CA ALA A 9 13.07 16.31 4.13
C ALA A 9 12.57 15.46 5.29
N LEU A 10 13.14 15.63 6.48
CA LEU A 10 12.67 14.92 7.67
C LEU A 10 11.25 15.34 8.03
N ASP A 11 10.96 16.63 7.99
CA ASP A 11 9.63 17.15 8.29
C ASP A 11 8.61 16.66 7.26
N TYR A 12 8.99 16.61 5.99
CA TYR A 12 8.15 16.07 4.94
C TYR A 12 7.74 14.64 5.21
N HIS A 13 8.66 13.81 5.70
CA HIS A 13 8.38 12.40 5.97
C HIS A 13 7.61 12.19 7.27
N ARG A 14 7.70 13.14 8.23
CA ARG A 14 7.01 13.04 9.51
C ARG A 14 5.58 13.57 9.50
N TYR A 15 5.36 14.66 8.77
CA TYR A 15 4.16 15.47 8.91
C TYR A 15 3.40 15.61 7.58
N PRO A 16 2.08 15.72 7.64
CA PRO A 16 1.21 15.63 8.82
C PRO A 16 1.07 14.19 9.34
N THR A 17 1.36 13.20 8.51
CA THR A 17 1.25 11.78 8.84
C THR A 17 2.55 11.09 8.45
N PRO A 18 3.11 10.22 9.29
CA PRO A 18 4.35 9.51 8.93
C PRO A 18 4.24 8.76 7.61
N GLY A 19 5.26 8.89 6.79
CA GLY A 19 5.35 8.20 5.49
C GLY A 19 4.65 8.92 4.36
N LYS A 20 4.66 8.33 3.18
CA LYS A 20 4.14 8.90 1.93
C LYS A 20 3.00 8.11 1.31
N VAL A 21 2.61 7.01 1.93
CA VAL A 21 1.65 6.07 1.34
C VAL A 21 0.41 6.00 2.22
N ALA A 22 -0.74 6.03 1.59
CA ALA A 22 -2.02 5.81 2.25
C ALA A 22 -2.81 4.76 1.49
N MET A 23 -3.78 4.17 2.15
CA MET A 23 -4.72 3.25 1.52
C MET A 23 -6.10 3.88 1.48
N VAL A 24 -6.76 3.79 0.34
CA VAL A 24 -8.07 4.38 0.12
C VAL A 24 -8.99 3.29 -0.45
N ALA A 25 -10.19 3.18 0.13
CA ALA A 25 -11.22 2.31 -0.43
C ALA A 25 -11.75 2.91 -1.72
N THR A 26 -11.96 2.07 -2.74
CA THR A 26 -12.49 2.51 -4.02
C THR A 26 -14.03 2.42 -4.10
N LYS A 27 -14.64 1.90 -3.06
CA LYS A 27 -16.10 1.73 -2.93
C LYS A 27 -16.58 2.46 -1.69
N PRO A 28 -17.87 2.79 -1.61
CA PRO A 28 -18.43 3.35 -0.38
C PRO A 28 -18.29 2.38 0.80
N LEU A 29 -17.86 2.87 1.95
CA LEU A 29 -17.77 2.13 3.20
C LEU A 29 -18.31 3.00 4.33
N ALA A 30 -19.49 3.58 4.12
CA ALA A 30 -20.04 4.60 5.01
C ALA A 30 -21.05 4.06 6.04
N ASN A 31 -21.58 2.85 5.82
CA ASN A 31 -22.66 2.32 6.67
C ASN A 31 -22.60 0.79 6.75
N GLN A 32 -23.55 0.22 7.55
CA GLN A 32 -23.62 -1.23 7.77
C GLN A 32 -23.92 -2.00 6.49
N HIS A 33 -24.73 -1.45 5.62
CA HIS A 33 -25.04 -2.10 4.34
C HIS A 33 -23.77 -2.22 3.47
N ASP A 34 -23.02 -1.14 3.36
CA ASP A 34 -21.75 -1.15 2.61
C ASP A 34 -20.78 -2.18 3.18
N LEU A 35 -20.68 -2.27 4.51
CA LEU A 35 -19.81 -3.25 5.16
C LEU A 35 -20.27 -4.68 4.88
N SER A 36 -21.59 -4.91 4.81
CA SER A 36 -22.12 -6.22 4.49
C SER A 36 -21.82 -6.66 3.06
N LEU A 37 -21.61 -5.73 2.16
CA LEU A 37 -21.18 -6.01 0.78
C LEU A 37 -19.66 -6.17 0.70
N ALA A 38 -18.92 -5.29 1.37
CA ALA A 38 -17.46 -5.26 1.31
C ALA A 38 -16.83 -6.42 2.08
N TYR A 39 -17.48 -6.87 3.13
CA TYR A 39 -16.95 -7.93 3.98
C TYR A 39 -18.00 -9.03 4.21
N SER A 40 -18.60 -9.12 5.37
CA SER A 40 -19.48 -10.24 5.70
C SER A 40 -20.95 -9.82 5.65
N PRO A 41 -21.80 -10.56 4.96
CA PRO A 41 -21.60 -11.85 4.26
C PRO A 41 -21.28 -11.71 2.76
N GLY A 42 -21.38 -10.52 2.17
CA GLY A 42 -21.30 -10.33 0.71
C GLY A 42 -19.98 -10.78 0.09
N VAL A 43 -18.86 -10.63 0.82
CA VAL A 43 -17.55 -11.00 0.31
C VAL A 43 -17.43 -12.49 -0.05
N ALA A 44 -18.22 -13.33 0.61
CA ALA A 44 -18.22 -14.77 0.31
C ALA A 44 -18.67 -15.06 -1.11
N VAL A 45 -19.58 -14.25 -1.66
CA VAL A 45 -20.06 -14.41 -3.04
C VAL A 45 -18.91 -14.15 -4.03
N ALA A 46 -18.15 -13.09 -3.82
CA ALA A 46 -16.99 -12.77 -4.66
C ALA A 46 -15.92 -13.87 -4.56
N SER A 47 -15.59 -14.29 -3.34
CA SER A 47 -14.59 -15.34 -3.13
C SER A 47 -15.01 -16.67 -3.77
N LYS A 48 -16.28 -17.03 -3.68
CA LYS A 48 -16.78 -18.27 -4.29
C LYS A 48 -16.69 -18.21 -5.81
N LEU A 49 -17.00 -17.07 -6.40
CA LEU A 49 -16.90 -16.93 -7.86
C LEU A 49 -15.46 -17.05 -8.33
N ILE A 50 -14.51 -16.47 -7.61
CA ILE A 50 -13.09 -16.60 -7.93
C ILE A 50 -12.63 -18.06 -7.81
N ASP A 51 -13.09 -18.76 -6.79
CA ASP A 51 -12.76 -20.18 -6.61
C ASP A 51 -13.25 -21.02 -7.79
N GLU A 52 -14.44 -20.73 -8.30
CA GLU A 52 -15.01 -21.40 -9.47
C GLU A 52 -14.34 -20.99 -10.79
N ASP A 53 -13.94 -19.70 -10.90
CA ASP A 53 -13.29 -19.14 -12.09
C ASP A 53 -12.18 -18.17 -11.64
N PRO A 54 -10.93 -18.66 -11.53
CA PRO A 54 -9.82 -17.83 -11.08
C PRO A 54 -9.58 -16.54 -11.88
N SER A 55 -10.01 -16.48 -13.14
CA SER A 55 -9.87 -15.27 -13.97
C SER A 55 -10.69 -14.11 -13.42
N GLU A 56 -11.72 -14.37 -12.63
CA GLU A 56 -12.55 -13.35 -11.99
C GLU A 56 -11.79 -12.56 -10.92
N ALA A 57 -10.62 -13.03 -10.48
CA ALA A 57 -9.79 -12.25 -9.55
C ALA A 57 -9.42 -10.89 -10.11
N PHE A 58 -9.26 -10.75 -11.41
CA PHE A 58 -8.95 -9.47 -12.05
C PHE A 58 -10.15 -8.50 -12.04
N ASN A 59 -11.36 -9.00 -11.95
CA ASN A 59 -12.57 -8.19 -11.93
C ASN A 59 -13.08 -7.91 -10.51
N LEU A 60 -12.79 -8.80 -9.57
CA LEU A 60 -13.36 -8.76 -8.22
C LEU A 60 -12.36 -8.35 -7.15
N THR A 61 -11.09 -8.15 -7.50
CA THR A 61 -10.05 -7.71 -6.58
C THR A 61 -9.17 -6.64 -7.23
N SER A 62 -8.32 -6.02 -6.42
CA SER A 62 -7.33 -5.06 -6.91
C SER A 62 -6.12 -5.71 -7.59
N ARG A 63 -6.11 -7.03 -7.76
CA ARG A 63 -4.93 -7.76 -8.27
C ARG A 63 -4.36 -7.16 -9.56
N GLY A 64 -5.20 -6.75 -10.48
CA GLY A 64 -4.77 -6.17 -11.76
C GLY A 64 -4.27 -4.73 -11.67
N ASN A 65 -4.44 -4.07 -10.52
CA ASN A 65 -4.13 -2.66 -10.33
C ASN A 65 -2.99 -2.43 -9.33
N LEU A 66 -2.34 -3.49 -8.87
CA LEU A 66 -1.28 -3.39 -7.87
C LEU A 66 0.05 -3.79 -8.46
N VAL A 67 1.07 -2.99 -8.18
CA VAL A 67 2.46 -3.28 -8.50
C VAL A 67 3.25 -3.19 -7.20
N ALA A 68 4.00 -4.24 -6.88
CA ALA A 68 4.82 -4.28 -5.69
C ALA A 68 6.25 -3.88 -6.01
N VAL A 69 6.84 -3.05 -5.16
CA VAL A 69 8.28 -2.76 -5.18
C VAL A 69 8.87 -3.45 -3.96
N ILE A 70 9.76 -4.40 -4.21
CA ILE A 70 10.32 -5.27 -3.17
C ILE A 70 11.82 -5.10 -3.11
N SER A 71 12.37 -4.87 -1.91
CA SER A 71 13.79 -4.72 -1.71
C SER A 71 14.18 -5.16 -0.30
N ASN A 72 15.40 -5.71 -0.18
CA ASN A 72 16.00 -5.99 1.11
C ASN A 72 16.93 -4.87 1.58
N GLY A 73 17.05 -3.78 0.81
CA GLY A 73 17.85 -2.61 1.17
C GLY A 73 19.37 -2.84 1.14
N THR A 74 19.84 -3.81 0.36
CA THR A 74 21.28 -4.12 0.32
C THR A 74 22.08 -3.17 -0.54
N ALA A 75 21.44 -2.38 -1.40
CA ALA A 75 22.10 -1.44 -2.29
C ALA A 75 21.20 -0.22 -2.52
N VAL A 76 21.09 0.62 -1.51
CA VAL A 76 20.29 1.85 -1.56
C VAL A 76 21.15 2.97 -2.12
N LEU A 77 20.65 3.66 -3.13
CA LEU A 77 21.38 4.69 -3.85
C LEU A 77 22.02 5.72 -2.90
N GLY A 78 23.35 5.83 -2.97
CA GLY A 78 24.12 6.75 -2.15
C GLY A 78 24.38 6.27 -0.73
N LEU A 79 23.72 5.20 -0.27
CA LEU A 79 23.81 4.74 1.13
C LEU A 79 24.31 3.30 1.26
N GLY A 80 24.28 2.52 0.19
CA GLY A 80 24.75 1.14 0.21
C GLY A 80 23.79 0.20 0.94
N ASN A 81 24.37 -0.74 1.68
CA ASN A 81 23.61 -1.76 2.39
C ASN A 81 23.14 -1.23 3.76
N ILE A 82 21.96 -0.68 3.80
CA ILE A 82 21.35 -0.15 5.05
C ILE A 82 20.19 -0.99 5.56
N GLY A 83 19.83 -2.05 4.85
CA GLY A 83 18.80 -3.00 5.26
C GLY A 83 17.39 -2.61 4.83
N ALA A 84 16.47 -3.54 5.01
CA ALA A 84 15.11 -3.40 4.55
C ALA A 84 14.37 -2.26 5.25
N LEU A 85 14.50 -2.15 6.57
CA LEU A 85 13.78 -1.14 7.33
C LEU A 85 14.18 0.27 6.92
N ALA A 86 15.48 0.55 6.86
CA ALA A 86 15.97 1.88 6.52
C ALA A 86 15.72 2.25 5.05
N SER A 87 15.53 1.27 4.17
CA SER A 87 15.21 1.52 2.77
C SER A 87 13.74 1.91 2.55
N LYS A 88 12.88 1.77 3.55
CA LYS A 88 11.44 1.95 3.37
C LYS A 88 11.04 3.32 2.81
N PRO A 89 11.65 4.45 3.25
CA PRO A 89 11.31 5.74 2.65
C PRO A 89 11.57 5.80 1.14
N VAL A 90 12.62 5.14 0.68
CA VAL A 90 12.93 5.05 -0.76
C VAL A 90 11.89 4.20 -1.47
N MET A 91 11.51 3.08 -0.86
CA MET A 91 10.50 2.19 -1.45
C MET A 91 9.12 2.84 -1.53
N GLU A 92 8.77 3.66 -0.55
CA GLU A 92 7.52 4.43 -0.59
C GLU A 92 7.55 5.48 -1.69
N GLY A 93 8.70 6.08 -1.91
CA GLY A 93 8.87 7.06 -2.96
C GLY A 93 8.81 6.49 -4.35
#